data_55ac629279587d41a2c06ce8ee353c15
#
_entry.id   55ac629279587d41a2c06ce8ee353c15
#
_cell.length_a   1.000
_cell.length_b   1.000
_cell.length_c   1.000
_cell.angle_alpha   90.00
_cell.angle_beta   90.00
_cell.angle_gamma   90.00
#
_symmetry.space_group_name_H-M   'P 1'
#
loop_
_entity.id
_entity.type
_entity.pdbx_description
1 polymer ?
#
loop_
_entity_poly.entity_id
_entity_poly.type
_entity_poly.pdbx_seq_one_letter_code
_entity_poly.pdbx_strand_id
1 'polypeptide(L)'
;ARNRMNITREKESGFEIVRQYYNLVDEHFRTKKQVQDYADMLHKSPKTLSNIFSTCKLPSPLRVIHERVEAEAKRLLLYSNKSAKEIADILGFEDQASFSRFFKNISGQSAVQFRNTQEGKN
;
A
#
# COMPACT_ATOMS: atom_id res chain seq x y z
N ALA A 1 34.22 9.54 -13.16
CA ALA A 1 33.80 8.32 -13.87
C ALA A 1 33.44 7.20 -12.90
N ARG A 2 34.27 6.99 -11.89
CA ARG A 2 34.06 5.94 -10.89
C ARG A 2 32.80 6.21 -10.06
N ASN A 3 32.62 7.44 -9.61
CA ASN A 3 31.44 7.81 -8.80
C ASN A 3 30.16 7.72 -9.61
N ARG A 4 30.22 8.07 -10.88
CA ARG A 4 29.05 8.01 -11.75
C ARG A 4 28.58 6.57 -11.95
N MET A 5 29.50 5.62 -12.12
CA MET A 5 29.17 4.21 -12.26
C MET A 5 28.56 3.64 -10.98
N ASN A 6 29.12 4.02 -9.83
CA ASN A 6 28.61 3.57 -8.54
C ASN A 6 27.19 4.07 -8.29
N ILE A 7 26.92 5.34 -8.62
CA ILE A 7 25.59 5.94 -8.46
C ILE A 7 24.58 5.22 -9.35
N THR A 8 24.97 4.90 -10.60
CA THR A 8 24.10 4.18 -11.52
C THR A 8 23.77 2.79 -10.99
N ARG A 9 24.76 2.07 -10.46
CA ARG A 9 24.55 0.74 -9.89
C ARG A 9 23.65 0.79 -8.67
N GLU A 10 23.85 1.79 -7.82
CA GLU A 10 23.02 1.97 -6.62
C GLU A 10 21.58 2.23 -7.00
N LYS A 11 21.34 3.05 -8.02
CA LYS A 11 20.00 3.34 -8.49
C LYS A 11 19.35 2.09 -9.10
N GLU A 12 20.09 1.33 -9.88
CA GLU A 12 19.59 0.09 -10.49
C GLU A 12 19.22 -0.93 -9.41
N SER A 13 20.09 -1.11 -8.40
CA SER A 13 19.79 -1.97 -7.26
C SER A 13 18.58 -1.46 -6.48
N GLY A 14 18.48 -0.14 -6.31
CA GLY A 14 17.34 0.48 -5.64
C GLY A 14 16.04 0.22 -6.38
N PHE A 15 16.02 0.39 -7.70
CA PHE A 15 14.84 0.11 -8.52
C PHE A 15 14.45 -1.36 -8.46
N GLU A 16 15.41 -2.26 -8.39
CA GLU A 16 15.12 -3.69 -8.27
C GLU A 16 14.45 -3.98 -6.92
N ILE A 17 14.96 -3.40 -5.84
CA ILE A 17 14.36 -3.55 -4.51
C ILE A 17 12.93 -2.97 -4.50
N VAL A 18 12.75 -1.79 -5.11
CA VAL A 18 11.43 -1.16 -5.21
C VAL A 18 10.46 -2.09 -5.96
N ARG A 19 10.89 -2.65 -7.09
CA ARG A 19 10.05 -3.55 -7.88
C ARG A 19 9.65 -4.77 -7.05
N GLN A 20 10.59 -5.36 -6.34
CA GLN A 20 10.32 -6.51 -5.48
C GLN A 20 9.34 -6.13 -4.36
N TYR A 21 9.52 -4.95 -3.78
CA TYR A 21 8.64 -4.47 -2.72
C TYR A 21 7.19 -4.34 -3.23
N TYR A 22 6.99 -3.69 -4.37
CA TYR A 22 5.65 -3.54 -4.95
C TYR A 22 5.02 -4.89 -5.25
N ASN A 23 5.79 -5.83 -5.77
CA ASN A 23 5.27 -7.17 -6.05
C ASN A 23 4.85 -7.89 -4.77
N LEU A 24 5.65 -7.78 -3.72
CA LEU A 24 5.33 -8.40 -2.43
C LEU A 24 4.09 -7.77 -1.80
N VAL A 25 3.95 -6.45 -1.91
CA VAL A 25 2.76 -5.76 -1.40
C VAL A 25 1.51 -6.25 -2.15
N ASP A 26 1.60 -6.35 -3.47
CA ASP A 26 0.49 -6.89 -4.27
C ASP A 26 0.07 -8.29 -3.80
N GLU A 27 1.04 -9.10 -3.43
CA GLU A 27 0.80 -10.48 -3.02
C GLU A 27 0.27 -10.60 -1.59
N HIS A 28 0.72 -9.74 -0.68
CA HIS A 28 0.53 -9.93 0.76
C HIS A 28 -0.24 -8.83 1.47
N PHE A 29 -0.73 -7.82 0.79
CA PHE A 29 -1.31 -6.64 1.46
C PHE A 29 -2.49 -6.98 2.35
N ARG A 30 -3.20 -8.09 2.11
CA ARG A 30 -4.34 -8.47 2.95
C ARG A 30 -3.91 -8.97 4.32
N THR A 31 -2.73 -9.56 4.42
CA THR A 31 -2.24 -10.15 5.66
C THR A 31 -1.05 -9.41 6.26
N LYS A 32 -0.31 -8.66 5.47
CA LYS A 32 0.92 -7.98 5.89
C LYS A 32 0.79 -6.49 5.62
N LYS A 33 0.59 -5.71 6.69
CA LYS A 33 0.35 -4.27 6.57
C LYS A 33 1.45 -3.39 7.16
N GLN A 34 2.52 -4.00 7.67
CA GLN A 34 3.62 -3.25 8.27
C GLN A 34 4.85 -3.31 7.38
N VAL A 35 5.58 -2.20 7.32
CA VAL A 35 6.80 -2.14 6.53
C VAL A 35 7.80 -3.21 6.97
N GLN A 36 7.84 -3.50 8.28
CA GLN A 36 8.76 -4.51 8.82
C GLN A 36 8.55 -5.88 8.17
N ASP A 37 7.29 -6.24 7.87
CA ASP A 37 7.00 -7.52 7.23
C ASP A 37 7.71 -7.65 5.89
N TYR A 38 7.68 -6.60 5.09
CA TYR A 38 8.30 -6.60 3.76
C TYR A 38 9.81 -6.42 3.84
N ALA A 39 10.26 -5.63 4.81
CA ALA A 39 11.69 -5.47 5.06
C ALA A 39 12.33 -6.83 5.38
N ASP A 40 11.66 -7.63 6.22
CA ASP A 40 12.14 -8.97 6.55
C ASP A 40 12.23 -9.86 5.32
N MET A 41 11.21 -9.82 4.45
CA MET A 41 11.20 -10.61 3.22
C MET A 41 12.33 -10.22 2.28
N LEU A 42 12.71 -8.95 2.27
CA LEU A 42 13.75 -8.42 1.40
C LEU A 42 15.13 -8.39 2.06
N HIS A 43 15.22 -8.85 3.30
CA HIS A 43 16.46 -8.85 4.08
C HIS A 43 17.06 -7.43 4.18
N LYS A 44 16.19 -6.44 4.38
CA LYS A 44 16.56 -5.03 4.55
C LYS A 44 15.93 -4.49 5.82
N SER A 45 16.45 -3.39 6.35
CA SER A 45 15.79 -2.70 7.44
C SER A 45 14.74 -1.74 6.88
N PRO A 46 13.71 -1.40 7.67
CA PRO A 46 12.75 -0.37 7.24
C PRO A 46 13.42 0.94 6.90
N LYS A 47 14.47 1.33 7.62
CA LYS A 47 15.22 2.56 7.33
C LYS A 47 15.87 2.50 5.96
N THR A 48 16.48 1.36 5.63
CA THR A 48 17.11 1.18 4.31
C THR A 48 16.05 1.30 3.20
N LEU A 49 14.88 0.69 3.38
CA LEU A 49 13.79 0.80 2.42
C LEU A 49 13.34 2.26 2.26
N SER A 50 13.17 2.97 3.37
CA SER A 50 12.77 4.38 3.32
C SER A 50 13.79 5.22 2.54
N ASN A 51 15.07 4.97 2.75
CA ASN A 51 16.14 5.68 2.05
C ASN A 51 16.11 5.38 0.55
N ILE A 52 15.92 4.10 0.18
CA ILE A 52 15.85 3.69 -1.22
C ILE A 52 14.65 4.37 -1.91
N PHE A 53 13.48 4.34 -1.26
CA PHE A 53 12.27 4.94 -1.82
C PHE A 53 12.41 6.44 -1.98
N SER A 54 13.02 7.10 -0.99
CA SER A 54 13.28 8.54 -1.05
C SER A 54 14.23 8.88 -2.20
N THR A 55 15.29 8.10 -2.37
CA THR A 55 16.24 8.29 -3.47
C THR A 55 15.58 8.16 -4.82
N CYS A 56 14.64 7.21 -4.95
CA CYS A 56 13.88 7.00 -6.17
C CYS A 56 12.71 7.97 -6.33
N LYS A 57 12.53 8.89 -5.37
CA LYS A 57 11.45 9.90 -5.38
C LYS A 57 10.07 9.28 -5.41
N LEU A 58 9.89 8.20 -4.66
CA LEU A 58 8.63 7.48 -4.55
C LEU A 58 7.97 7.77 -3.20
N PRO A 59 6.66 7.50 -3.07
CA PRO A 59 6.00 7.53 -1.77
C PRO A 59 6.72 6.62 -0.78
N SER A 60 6.53 6.85 0.52
CA SER A 60 7.18 6.00 1.52
C SER A 60 6.72 4.54 1.40
N PRO A 61 7.53 3.59 1.89
CA PRO A 61 7.11 2.19 1.89
C PRO A 61 5.75 1.96 2.57
N LEU A 62 5.47 2.65 3.67
CA LEU A 62 4.17 2.53 4.34
C LEU A 62 3.03 3.06 3.46
N ARG A 63 3.27 4.17 2.78
CA ARG A 63 2.27 4.75 1.88
C ARG A 63 1.91 3.79 0.75
N VAL A 64 2.89 3.08 0.21
CA VAL A 64 2.67 2.07 -0.84
C VAL A 64 1.70 0.99 -0.35
N ILE A 65 1.90 0.50 0.87
CA ILE A 65 1.01 -0.50 1.47
C ILE A 65 -0.41 0.08 1.59
N HIS A 66 -0.53 1.28 2.16
CA HIS A 66 -1.82 1.91 2.40
C HIS A 66 -2.56 2.20 1.10
N GLU A 67 -1.86 2.65 0.07
CA GLU A 67 -2.49 2.93 -1.22
C GLU A 67 -2.97 1.63 -1.88
N ARG A 68 -2.25 0.53 -1.70
CA ARG A 68 -2.71 -0.76 -2.24
C ARG A 68 -3.97 -1.24 -1.54
N VAL A 69 -4.01 -1.11 -0.21
CA VAL A 69 -5.21 -1.48 0.57
C VAL A 69 -6.38 -0.58 0.16
N GLU A 70 -6.14 0.72 0.03
CA GLU A 70 -7.17 1.66 -0.39
C GLU A 70 -7.74 1.30 -1.76
N ALA A 71 -6.87 0.98 -2.72
CA ALA A 71 -7.30 0.63 -4.07
C ALA A 71 -8.21 -0.60 -4.08
N GLU A 72 -7.87 -1.62 -3.30
CA GLU A 72 -8.70 -2.81 -3.23
C GLU A 72 -10.02 -2.52 -2.51
N ALA A 73 -9.99 -1.71 -1.45
CA ALA A 73 -11.21 -1.30 -0.76
C ALA A 73 -12.17 -0.59 -1.73
N LYS A 74 -11.65 0.33 -2.51
CA LYS A 74 -12.45 1.06 -3.50
C LYS A 74 -13.02 0.13 -4.55
N ARG A 75 -12.23 -0.83 -5.01
CA ARG A 75 -12.71 -1.82 -5.98
C ARG A 75 -13.88 -2.63 -5.43
N LEU A 76 -13.76 -3.08 -4.19
CA LEU A 76 -14.83 -3.84 -3.54
C LEU A 76 -16.07 -2.99 -3.29
N LEU A 77 -15.88 -1.72 -2.90
CA LEU A 77 -17.00 -0.82 -2.67
C LEU A 77 -17.77 -0.51 -3.97
N LEU A 78 -17.06 -0.40 -5.09
CA LEU A 78 -17.66 -0.04 -6.38
C LEU A 78 -18.27 -1.25 -7.11
N TYR A 79 -17.61 -2.40 -7.03
CA TYR A 79 -17.94 -3.52 -7.91
C TYR A 79 -18.46 -4.75 -7.16
N SER A 80 -18.79 -4.60 -5.88
CA SER A 80 -19.43 -5.67 -5.13
C SER A 80 -20.51 -5.10 -4.21
N ASN A 81 -21.38 -5.98 -3.72
CA ASN A 81 -22.41 -5.60 -2.75
C ASN A 81 -21.97 -5.90 -1.32
N LYS A 82 -20.68 -6.15 -1.12
CA LYS A 82 -20.19 -6.54 0.20
C LYS A 82 -20.32 -5.37 1.18
N SER A 83 -20.65 -5.71 2.42
CA SER A 83 -20.75 -4.72 3.50
C SER A 83 -19.37 -4.25 3.93
N ALA A 84 -19.33 -3.13 4.65
CA ALA A 84 -18.07 -2.65 5.21
C ALA A 84 -17.43 -3.71 6.13
N LYS A 85 -18.23 -4.45 6.87
CA LYS A 85 -17.73 -5.53 7.72
C LYS A 85 -17.08 -6.64 6.89
N GLU A 86 -17.72 -7.05 5.83
CA GLU A 86 -17.19 -8.08 4.94
C GLU A 86 -15.88 -7.61 4.28
N ILE A 87 -15.86 -6.36 3.83
CA ILE A 87 -14.65 -5.78 3.22
C ILE A 87 -13.52 -5.72 4.24
N ALA A 88 -13.82 -5.30 5.47
CA ALA A 88 -12.82 -5.29 6.54
C ALA A 88 -12.19 -6.66 6.74
N ASP A 89 -13.02 -7.71 6.76
CA ASP A 89 -12.55 -9.08 6.90
C ASP A 89 -11.65 -9.49 5.72
N ILE A 90 -12.09 -9.20 4.50
CA ILE A 90 -11.33 -9.54 3.28
C ILE A 90 -9.96 -8.85 3.29
N LEU A 91 -9.92 -7.60 3.74
CA LEU A 91 -8.69 -6.81 3.74
C LEU A 91 -7.82 -7.06 4.99
N GLY A 92 -8.24 -7.97 5.86
CA GLY A 92 -7.44 -8.37 7.00
C GLY A 92 -7.45 -7.40 8.17
N PHE A 93 -8.45 -6.53 8.26
CA PHE A 93 -8.61 -5.66 9.43
C PHE A 93 -9.18 -6.43 10.60
N GLU A 94 -8.76 -6.05 11.80
CA GLU A 94 -9.22 -6.69 13.02
C GLU A 94 -10.73 -6.57 13.22
N ASP A 95 -11.28 -5.39 12.87
CA ASP A 95 -12.71 -5.14 12.97
C ASP A 95 -13.12 -4.07 11.94
N GLN A 96 -14.44 -3.88 11.83
CA GLN A 96 -14.98 -2.90 10.90
C GLN A 96 -14.57 -1.48 11.26
N ALA A 97 -14.49 -1.17 12.55
CA ALA A 97 -14.13 0.18 13.00
C ALA A 97 -12.72 0.56 12.56
N SER A 98 -11.78 -0.38 12.64
CA SER A 98 -10.41 -0.15 12.19
C SER A 98 -10.35 0.14 10.69
N PHE A 99 -11.07 -0.65 9.89
CA PHE A 99 -11.17 -0.42 8.46
C PHE A 99 -11.80 0.95 8.16
N SER A 100 -12.89 1.29 8.83
CA SER A 100 -13.60 2.55 8.60
C SER A 100 -12.72 3.76 8.88
N ARG A 101 -11.97 3.71 9.99
CA ARG A 101 -11.02 4.78 10.32
C ARG A 101 -9.91 4.90 9.27
N PHE A 102 -9.35 3.76 8.89
CA PHE A 102 -8.31 3.72 7.86
C PHE A 102 -8.82 4.34 6.56
N PHE A 103 -9.96 3.88 6.10
CA PHE A 103 -10.50 4.34 4.81
C PHE A 103 -10.80 5.84 4.83
N LYS A 104 -11.42 6.32 5.89
CA LYS A 104 -11.72 7.76 6.00
C LYS A 104 -10.44 8.59 6.04
N ASN A 105 -9.42 8.13 6.77
CA ASN A 105 -8.16 8.86 6.87
C ASN A 105 -7.44 8.93 5.54
N ILE A 106 -7.42 7.85 4.76
CA ILE A 106 -6.65 7.83 3.52
C ILE A 106 -7.42 8.41 2.34
N SER A 107 -8.74 8.20 2.26
CA SER A 107 -9.53 8.63 1.11
C SER A 107 -10.24 9.97 1.32
N GLY A 108 -10.35 10.43 2.56
CA GLY A 108 -11.01 11.69 2.88
C GLY A 108 -12.52 11.57 3.07
N GLN A 109 -13.11 10.43 2.84
CA GLN A 109 -14.54 10.20 3.07
C GLN A 109 -14.79 8.79 3.59
N SER A 110 -15.94 8.58 4.22
CA SER A 110 -16.25 7.25 4.72
C SER A 110 -16.49 6.27 3.57
N ALA A 111 -16.40 4.98 3.89
CA ALA A 111 -16.67 3.93 2.88
C ALA A 111 -18.10 4.05 2.34
N VAL A 112 -19.07 4.32 3.20
CA VAL A 112 -20.46 4.50 2.80
C VAL A 112 -20.62 5.72 1.90
N GLN A 113 -20.01 6.84 2.27
CA GLN A 113 -20.02 8.04 1.44
C GLN A 113 -19.40 7.79 0.06
N PHE A 114 -18.28 7.11 0.04
CA PHE A 114 -17.59 6.79 -1.21
C PHE A 114 -18.50 5.97 -2.12
N ARG A 115 -19.10 4.90 -1.58
CA ARG A 115 -19.99 4.02 -2.35
C ARG A 115 -21.20 4.79 -2.88
N ASN A 116 -21.84 5.59 -2.01
CA ASN A 116 -23.03 6.32 -2.39
C ASN A 116 -22.75 7.42 -3.41
N THR A 117 -21.62 8.11 -3.26
CA THR A 117 -21.21 9.15 -4.21
C THR A 117 -20.99 8.58 -5.60
N GLN A 118 -20.36 7.41 -5.69
CA GLN A 118 -20.12 6.77 -6.99
C GLN A 118 -21.43 6.25 -7.60
N GLU A 119 -22.32 5.70 -6.79
CA GLU A 119 -23.64 5.27 -7.26
C GLU A 119 -24.47 6.46 -7.74
N GLY A 120 -24.39 7.59 -7.03
CA GLY A 120 -25.12 8.80 -7.38
C GLY A 120 -24.68 9.46 -8.67
N LYS A 121 -23.54 9.08 -9.21
CA LYS A 121 -23.06 9.62 -10.49
C LYS A 121 -23.65 8.92 -11.71
N ASN A 122 -24.35 7.84 -11.48
CA ASN A 122 -25.02 7.10 -12.51
C ASN A 122 -26.45 7.62 -12.69
#